data_1c2200b8080434253289f92d49cb57b3
#
_entry.id   1c2200b8080434253289f92d49cb57b3
#
_cell.length_a   1.000
_cell.length_b   1.000
_cell.length_c   1.000
_cell.angle_alpha   90.00
_cell.angle_beta   90.00
_cell.angle_gamma   90.00
#
_symmetry.space_group_name_H-M   'P 1'
#
loop_
_entity.id
_entity.type
_entity.pdbx_description
1 polymer ?
#
loop_
_entity_poly.entity_id
_entity_poly.type
_entity_poly.pdbx_seq_one_letter_code
_entity_poly.pdbx_strand_id
1 'polypeptide(L)'
;MKYYLAPMEGITGYIYRNAYAKSFHNIDKYFTPFIVPNESKSLKTKEFKDMLPENNRSLNIIPQILTDDAEGFIFTCKKLKQLGYDEVNLNLGCPSSIVVSKGRGSGFLARVDELDAFLDEIYKIDDMRISIKTRIGKDTPEEFYQLLNIYNKYPLEELIIHPRTQKDFYGNKPNLEIFKDALSLSKHSICYNGDIFTVEDHNNIKGLFPTVDKIMLGRGILANPGLMHEIKNNALINKEMLEGFHEEIFQSYREFFGDDKYALFRMKELWGYMIYIFSNSKEYSMKIKKSQNIAEYNEAVSKLLEEQEIVAGAGLFSKHD
;
A
#
# COMPACT_ATOMS: atom_id res chain seq x y z
N MET A 1 19.21 1.01 -0.81
CA MET A 1 17.81 1.02 -1.32
C MET A 1 16.86 0.97 -0.15
N LYS A 2 15.85 1.84 -0.12
CA LYS A 2 14.79 1.90 0.89
C LYS A 2 13.54 1.20 0.38
N TYR A 3 12.80 0.54 1.26
CA TYR A 3 11.59 -0.18 0.93
C TYR A 3 10.41 0.31 1.76
N TYR A 4 9.28 0.53 1.10
CA TYR A 4 8.08 1.06 1.71
C TYR A 4 6.92 0.07 1.58
N LEU A 5 6.09 -0.04 2.62
CA LEU A 5 4.83 -0.76 2.54
C LEU A 5 3.74 0.20 2.05
N ALA A 6 3.14 -0.13 0.90
CA ALA A 6 2.04 0.65 0.34
C ALA A 6 0.76 0.56 1.19
N PRO A 7 -0.03 1.63 1.23
CA PRO A 7 -1.34 1.60 1.86
C PRO A 7 -2.32 0.77 1.02
N MET A 8 -2.97 -0.20 1.67
CA MET A 8 -4.04 -1.01 1.07
C MET A 8 -5.26 -0.93 1.98
N GLU A 9 -6.30 -0.20 1.49
CA GLU A 9 -7.52 0.04 2.27
C GLU A 9 -8.15 -1.27 2.73
N GLY A 10 -8.49 -1.32 4.02
CA GLY A 10 -9.07 -2.50 4.65
C GLY A 10 -8.07 -3.59 5.05
N ILE A 11 -6.82 -3.60 4.56
CA ILE A 11 -5.86 -4.69 4.76
C ILE A 11 -4.66 -4.24 5.60
N THR A 12 -3.92 -3.22 5.16
CA THR A 12 -2.66 -2.82 5.81
C THR A 12 -2.86 -1.87 6.99
N GLY A 13 -3.89 -2.10 7.82
CA GLY A 13 -4.08 -1.44 9.10
C GLY A 13 -2.97 -1.77 10.10
N TYR A 14 -2.99 -1.14 11.28
CA TYR A 14 -1.91 -1.28 12.25
C TYR A 14 -1.66 -2.73 12.69
N ILE A 15 -2.70 -3.58 12.75
CA ILE A 15 -2.56 -5.01 13.06
C ILE A 15 -1.66 -5.70 12.04
N TYR A 16 -1.95 -5.51 10.75
CA TYR A 16 -1.12 -6.08 9.69
C TYR A 16 0.32 -5.53 9.73
N ARG A 17 0.47 -4.20 9.87
CA ARG A 17 1.79 -3.56 9.89
C ARG A 17 2.67 -4.06 11.02
N ASN A 18 2.10 -4.19 12.23
CA ASN A 18 2.83 -4.70 13.39
C ASN A 18 3.23 -6.17 13.24
N ALA A 19 2.31 -7.02 12.80
CA ALA A 19 2.60 -8.43 12.54
C ALA A 19 3.67 -8.59 11.45
N TYR A 20 3.56 -7.78 10.37
CA TYR A 20 4.54 -7.80 9.30
C TYR A 20 5.94 -7.39 9.80
N ALA A 21 6.02 -6.28 10.53
CA ALA A 21 7.28 -5.78 11.06
C ALA A 21 7.93 -6.76 12.06
N LYS A 22 7.12 -7.47 12.86
CA LYS A 22 7.58 -8.47 13.81
C LYS A 22 8.15 -9.71 13.12
N SER A 23 7.53 -10.15 12.01
CA SER A 23 7.89 -11.41 11.33
C SER A 23 8.96 -11.22 10.25
N PHE A 24 8.92 -10.14 9.46
CA PHE A 24 9.74 -10.02 8.26
C PHE A 24 10.74 -8.88 8.25
N HIS A 25 10.53 -7.83 9.05
CA HIS A 25 11.40 -6.64 9.09
C HIS A 25 11.65 -6.00 7.69
N ASN A 26 12.71 -5.20 7.54
CA ASN A 26 13.21 -4.66 6.27
C ASN A 26 12.28 -3.68 5.50
N ILE A 27 11.32 -3.05 6.18
CA ILE A 27 10.54 -1.93 5.65
C ILE A 27 10.96 -0.64 6.36
N ASP A 28 11.31 0.39 5.56
CA ASP A 28 11.79 1.67 6.07
C ASP A 28 10.66 2.65 6.40
N LYS A 29 9.54 2.62 5.64
CA LYS A 29 8.33 3.41 5.88
C LYS A 29 7.07 2.58 5.66
N TYR A 30 6.10 2.75 6.53
CA TYR A 30 4.78 2.10 6.45
C TYR A 30 3.72 3.17 6.21
N PHE A 31 3.10 3.15 5.04
CA PHE A 31 2.01 4.08 4.73
C PHE A 31 0.67 3.52 5.21
N THR A 32 -0.10 4.37 5.88
CA THR A 32 -1.39 3.93 6.42
C THR A 32 -2.48 3.88 5.34
N PRO A 33 -3.52 3.05 5.48
CA PRO A 33 -4.77 3.27 4.79
C PRO A 33 -5.18 4.74 4.93
N PHE A 34 -5.82 5.29 3.90
CA PHE A 34 -6.03 6.72 3.84
C PHE A 34 -7.11 7.22 4.82
N ILE A 35 -6.87 8.41 5.35
CA ILE A 35 -7.83 9.20 6.11
C ILE A 35 -8.62 10.06 5.11
N VAL A 36 -9.95 10.12 5.27
CA VAL A 36 -10.80 11.04 4.53
C VAL A 36 -11.35 12.08 5.50
N PRO A 37 -10.89 13.35 5.43
CA PRO A 37 -11.47 14.42 6.23
C PRO A 37 -12.99 14.52 6.00
N ASN A 38 -13.76 14.66 7.05
CA ASN A 38 -15.21 14.84 6.97
C ASN A 38 -15.59 16.31 7.18
N GLU A 39 -16.85 16.66 6.82
CA GLU A 39 -17.38 18.03 6.97
C GLU A 39 -17.35 18.54 8.42
N SER A 40 -17.49 17.65 9.39
CA SER A 40 -17.38 18.00 10.83
C SER A 40 -15.94 18.16 11.29
N LYS A 41 -14.96 18.03 10.40
CA LYS A 41 -13.52 18.10 10.71
C LYS A 41 -13.14 17.17 11.87
N SER A 42 -13.73 15.96 11.91
CA SER A 42 -13.40 14.91 12.88
C SER A 42 -12.84 13.68 12.17
N LEU A 43 -11.92 12.97 12.83
CA LEU A 43 -11.44 11.68 12.34
C LEU A 43 -12.40 10.58 12.79
N LYS A 44 -12.70 9.62 11.91
CA LYS A 44 -13.47 8.44 12.30
C LYS A 44 -12.68 7.61 13.31
N THR A 45 -13.37 6.99 14.25
CA THR A 45 -12.75 6.21 15.33
C THR A 45 -11.79 5.12 14.80
N LYS A 46 -12.13 4.46 13.69
CA LYS A 46 -11.28 3.44 13.07
C LYS A 46 -9.98 4.04 12.50
N GLU A 47 -10.11 5.12 11.74
CA GLU A 47 -8.96 5.83 11.14
C GLU A 47 -8.05 6.38 12.25
N PHE A 48 -8.66 6.93 13.31
CA PHE A 48 -7.91 7.44 14.45
C PHE A 48 -7.12 6.34 15.18
N LYS A 49 -7.75 5.18 15.46
CA LYS A 49 -7.05 4.04 16.06
C LYS A 49 -5.86 3.57 15.24
N ASP A 50 -5.96 3.65 13.91
CA ASP A 50 -4.89 3.23 13.00
C ASP A 50 -3.66 4.16 13.04
N MET A 51 -3.86 5.40 13.54
CA MET A 51 -2.83 6.43 13.66
C MET A 51 -2.31 6.62 15.09
N LEU A 52 -2.91 5.97 16.10
CA LEU A 52 -2.44 6.16 17.48
C LEU A 52 -0.98 5.71 17.62
N PRO A 53 -0.10 6.52 18.22
CA PRO A 53 1.30 6.17 18.41
C PRO A 53 1.50 4.88 19.19
N GLU A 54 0.64 4.59 20.19
CA GLU A 54 0.68 3.36 20.97
C GLU A 54 0.43 2.10 20.12
N ASN A 55 -0.32 2.21 19.02
CA ASN A 55 -0.55 1.13 18.09
C ASN A 55 0.56 0.98 17.04
N ASN A 56 1.54 1.91 17.03
CA ASN A 56 2.57 1.99 15.99
C ASN A 56 3.99 2.23 16.54
N ARG A 57 4.26 1.91 17.80
CA ARG A 57 5.43 2.38 18.58
C ARG A 57 6.81 2.14 17.96
N SER A 58 6.98 1.08 17.19
CA SER A 58 8.28 0.70 16.64
C SER A 58 8.37 0.94 15.12
N LEU A 59 7.37 1.56 14.53
CA LEU A 59 7.27 1.69 13.09
C LEU A 59 7.40 3.15 12.64
N ASN A 60 8.09 3.36 11.54
CA ASN A 60 8.11 4.64 10.84
C ASN A 60 6.84 4.75 9.99
N ILE A 61 5.80 5.32 10.57
CA ILE A 61 4.47 5.43 9.98
C ILE A 61 4.32 6.78 9.26
N ILE A 62 3.81 6.71 8.03
CA ILE A 62 3.43 7.89 7.25
C ILE A 62 1.91 7.87 7.06
N PRO A 63 1.16 8.73 7.75
CA PRO A 63 -0.27 8.87 7.55
C PRO A 63 -0.60 9.33 6.14
N GLN A 64 -1.55 8.65 5.47
CA GLN A 64 -1.99 9.05 4.14
C GLN A 64 -3.36 9.73 4.20
N ILE A 65 -3.52 10.86 3.49
CA ILE A 65 -4.75 11.66 3.43
C ILE A 65 -5.30 11.60 2.01
N LEU A 66 -6.61 11.35 1.88
CA LEU A 66 -7.35 11.34 0.62
C LEU A 66 -8.40 12.45 0.65
N THR A 67 -8.16 13.54 -0.05
CA THR A 67 -9.10 14.66 -0.15
C THR A 67 -8.79 15.54 -1.36
N ASP A 68 -9.76 16.34 -1.76
CA ASP A 68 -9.66 17.46 -2.70
C ASP A 68 -10.00 18.81 -2.02
N ASP A 69 -10.17 18.78 -0.70
CA ASP A 69 -10.44 19.93 0.16
C ASP A 69 -9.18 20.32 0.93
N ALA A 70 -8.62 21.50 0.62
CA ALA A 70 -7.38 21.98 1.23
C ALA A 70 -7.56 22.28 2.73
N GLU A 71 -8.70 22.85 3.17
CA GLU A 71 -8.95 23.11 4.58
C GLU A 71 -9.02 21.81 5.38
N GLY A 72 -9.70 20.79 4.85
CA GLY A 72 -9.78 19.46 5.45
C GLY A 72 -8.41 18.79 5.55
N PHE A 73 -7.57 18.95 4.52
CA PHE A 73 -6.18 18.47 4.54
C PHE A 73 -5.38 19.14 5.66
N ILE A 74 -5.39 20.48 5.70
CA ILE A 74 -4.67 21.29 6.70
C ILE A 74 -5.13 20.95 8.12
N PHE A 75 -6.44 20.83 8.32
CA PHE A 75 -7.00 20.43 9.62
C PHE A 75 -6.48 19.05 10.05
N THR A 76 -6.47 18.08 9.12
CA THR A 76 -5.98 16.73 9.39
C THR A 76 -4.49 16.73 9.71
N CYS A 77 -3.66 17.49 8.99
CA CYS A 77 -2.24 17.67 9.30
C CYS A 77 -2.03 18.19 10.73
N LYS A 78 -2.78 19.21 11.15
CA LYS A 78 -2.71 19.74 12.53
C LYS A 78 -3.03 18.67 13.58
N LYS A 79 -4.01 17.81 13.32
CA LYS A 79 -4.34 16.69 14.21
C LYS A 79 -3.25 15.63 14.26
N LEU A 80 -2.68 15.29 13.12
CA LEU A 80 -1.57 14.33 13.03
C LEU A 80 -0.30 14.89 13.69
N LYS A 81 -0.05 16.19 13.58
CA LYS A 81 1.05 16.87 14.29
C LYS A 81 0.91 16.74 15.82
N GLN A 82 -0.31 16.89 16.35
CA GLN A 82 -0.59 16.69 17.77
C GLN A 82 -0.33 15.24 18.25
N LEU A 83 -0.40 14.28 17.34
CA LEU A 83 -0.01 12.87 17.59
C LEU A 83 1.49 12.61 17.42
N GLY A 84 2.28 13.61 17.04
CA GLY A 84 3.73 13.50 16.88
C GLY A 84 4.18 13.19 15.46
N TYR A 85 3.29 13.18 14.46
CA TYR A 85 3.70 13.01 13.07
C TYR A 85 4.26 14.30 12.49
N ASP A 86 5.34 14.19 11.73
CA ASP A 86 6.01 15.31 11.04
C ASP A 86 6.01 15.14 9.50
N GLU A 87 5.48 14.01 9.00
CA GLU A 87 5.31 13.72 7.59
C GLU A 87 3.92 13.14 7.34
N VAL A 88 3.30 13.56 6.24
CA VAL A 88 2.06 13.00 5.71
C VAL A 88 2.19 12.72 4.21
N ASN A 89 1.28 11.90 3.70
CA ASN A 89 1.24 11.57 2.27
C ASN A 89 -0.12 11.94 1.69
N LEU A 90 -0.13 12.66 0.57
CA LEU A 90 -1.33 12.95 -0.20
C LEU A 90 -1.60 11.80 -1.19
N ASN A 91 -2.83 11.26 -1.16
CA ASN A 91 -3.25 10.23 -2.11
C ASN A 91 -3.87 10.84 -3.37
N LEU A 92 -3.15 10.76 -4.47
CA LEU A 92 -3.61 11.09 -5.84
C LEU A 92 -3.63 9.84 -6.75
N GLY A 93 -3.70 8.64 -6.16
CA GLY A 93 -3.57 7.39 -6.92
C GLY A 93 -4.69 6.38 -6.76
N CYS A 94 -5.61 6.53 -5.80
CA CYS A 94 -6.70 5.58 -5.59
C CYS A 94 -7.64 5.55 -6.80
N PRO A 95 -7.79 4.39 -7.50
CA PRO A 95 -8.62 4.28 -8.70
C PRO A 95 -10.05 3.83 -8.40
N SER A 96 -10.43 3.64 -7.14
CA SER A 96 -11.77 3.17 -6.75
C SER A 96 -12.85 4.10 -7.33
N SER A 97 -13.88 3.52 -7.94
CA SER A 97 -14.98 4.27 -8.55
C SER A 97 -15.68 5.20 -7.55
N ILE A 98 -15.82 4.77 -6.28
CA ILE A 98 -16.41 5.57 -5.21
C ILE A 98 -15.55 6.81 -4.90
N VAL A 99 -14.22 6.68 -4.96
CA VAL A 99 -13.27 7.78 -4.72
C VAL A 99 -13.25 8.72 -5.91
N VAL A 100 -13.11 8.15 -7.11
CA VAL A 100 -13.02 8.89 -8.39
C VAL A 100 -14.29 9.68 -8.69
N SER A 101 -15.48 9.11 -8.42
CA SER A 101 -16.77 9.80 -8.61
C SER A 101 -16.93 11.05 -7.73
N LYS A 102 -16.18 11.14 -6.63
CA LYS A 102 -16.10 12.33 -5.76
C LYS A 102 -14.97 13.28 -6.15
N GLY A 103 -14.30 13.05 -7.27
CA GLY A 103 -13.17 13.86 -7.75
C GLY A 103 -11.88 13.71 -6.91
N ARG A 104 -11.75 12.65 -6.09
CA ARG A 104 -10.60 12.41 -5.19
C ARG A 104 -9.67 11.32 -5.73
N GLY A 105 -8.52 11.15 -5.09
CA GLY A 105 -7.54 10.16 -5.51
C GLY A 105 -7.12 10.40 -6.97
N SER A 106 -7.10 9.35 -7.80
CA SER A 106 -6.78 9.52 -9.23
C SER A 106 -7.83 10.29 -10.03
N GLY A 107 -9.03 10.49 -9.50
CA GLY A 107 -10.04 11.38 -10.08
C GLY A 107 -9.65 12.86 -10.03
N PHE A 108 -8.83 13.26 -9.05
CA PHE A 108 -8.36 14.64 -8.93
C PHE A 108 -7.34 15.01 -10.03
N LEU A 109 -6.65 14.02 -10.61
CA LEU A 109 -5.67 14.23 -11.67
C LEU A 109 -6.24 14.86 -12.94
N ALA A 110 -7.56 14.72 -13.19
CA ALA A 110 -8.22 15.35 -14.34
C ALA A 110 -8.57 16.83 -14.13
N ARG A 111 -8.46 17.35 -12.90
CA ARG A 111 -8.80 18.74 -12.55
C ARG A 111 -7.53 19.52 -12.24
N VAL A 112 -6.71 19.71 -13.28
CA VAL A 112 -5.32 20.15 -13.19
C VAL A 112 -5.17 21.51 -12.49
N ASP A 113 -6.02 22.48 -12.86
CA ASP A 113 -5.98 23.84 -12.29
C ASP A 113 -6.43 23.83 -10.81
N GLU A 114 -7.44 23.04 -10.48
CA GLU A 114 -7.89 22.87 -9.10
C GLU A 114 -6.84 22.15 -8.26
N LEU A 115 -6.15 21.17 -8.84
CA LEU A 115 -5.04 20.46 -8.17
C LEU A 115 -3.88 21.42 -7.89
N ASP A 116 -3.53 22.29 -8.83
CA ASP A 116 -2.47 23.29 -8.64
C ASP A 116 -2.85 24.27 -7.51
N ALA A 117 -4.08 24.80 -7.52
CA ALA A 117 -4.58 25.67 -6.46
C ALA A 117 -4.62 24.97 -5.09
N PHE A 118 -5.05 23.70 -5.06
CA PHE A 118 -5.06 22.89 -3.83
C PHE A 118 -3.64 22.71 -3.26
N LEU A 119 -2.67 22.41 -4.12
CA LEU A 119 -1.27 22.27 -3.71
C LEU A 119 -0.70 23.60 -3.21
N ASP A 120 -1.02 24.72 -3.87
CA ASP A 120 -0.60 26.04 -3.39
C ASP A 120 -1.08 26.34 -1.98
N GLU A 121 -2.30 25.91 -1.62
CA GLU A 121 -2.84 26.10 -0.28
C GLU A 121 -2.20 25.17 0.76
N ILE A 122 -2.06 23.89 0.47
CA ILE A 122 -1.55 22.92 1.46
C ILE A 122 -0.06 23.09 1.74
N TYR A 123 0.73 23.58 0.76
CA TYR A 123 2.16 23.84 0.97
C TYR A 123 2.47 25.17 1.68
N LYS A 124 1.44 25.92 2.13
CA LYS A 124 1.61 27.01 3.09
C LYS A 124 1.79 26.55 4.54
N ILE A 125 1.68 25.22 4.79
CA ILE A 125 1.97 24.63 6.09
C ILE A 125 3.49 24.51 6.26
N ASP A 126 4.05 25.17 7.28
CA ASP A 126 5.51 25.20 7.48
C ASP A 126 6.06 24.03 8.31
N ASP A 127 5.22 23.34 9.08
CA ASP A 127 5.63 22.39 10.11
C ASP A 127 5.31 20.92 9.79
N MET A 128 4.91 20.62 8.54
CA MET A 128 4.56 19.29 8.07
C MET A 128 5.25 19.00 6.71
N ARG A 129 6.01 17.93 6.62
CA ARG A 129 6.55 17.43 5.36
C ARG A 129 5.44 16.70 4.61
N ILE A 130 5.26 17.01 3.32
CA ILE A 130 4.20 16.44 2.50
C ILE A 130 4.81 15.69 1.32
N SER A 131 4.57 14.38 1.27
CA SER A 131 4.87 13.53 0.12
C SER A 131 3.60 13.27 -0.70
N ILE A 132 3.74 12.95 -1.97
CA ILE A 132 2.62 12.65 -2.86
C ILE A 132 2.73 11.20 -3.38
N LYS A 133 1.63 10.44 -3.31
CA LYS A 133 1.50 9.16 -4.01
C LYS A 133 0.50 9.31 -5.15
N THR A 134 0.98 9.17 -6.39
CA THR A 134 0.21 9.47 -7.60
C THR A 134 0.19 8.32 -8.60
N ARG A 135 -0.78 8.37 -9.52
CA ARG A 135 -0.74 7.71 -10.83
C ARG A 135 -0.26 8.71 -11.90
N ILE A 136 -0.06 8.22 -13.12
CA ILE A 136 0.47 9.03 -14.23
C ILE A 136 -0.62 9.79 -15.01
N GLY A 137 -1.85 9.71 -14.59
CA GLY A 137 -2.99 10.42 -15.18
C GLY A 137 -4.29 9.69 -14.91
N LYS A 138 -5.39 10.27 -15.37
CA LYS A 138 -6.72 9.67 -15.31
C LYS A 138 -6.97 8.83 -16.56
N ASP A 139 -6.82 9.40 -17.72
CA ASP A 139 -7.24 8.85 -19.00
C ASP A 139 -6.08 8.38 -19.86
N THR A 140 -5.01 9.18 -20.00
CA THR A 140 -3.84 8.87 -20.81
C THR A 140 -2.52 9.09 -20.06
N PRO A 141 -1.45 8.33 -20.40
CA PRO A 141 -0.14 8.47 -19.75
C PRO A 141 0.51 9.85 -19.95
N GLU A 142 0.23 10.54 -21.06
CA GLU A 142 0.81 11.83 -21.42
C GLU A 142 0.35 12.96 -20.48
N GLU A 143 -0.78 12.79 -19.80
CA GLU A 143 -1.24 13.71 -18.74
C GLU A 143 -0.19 13.91 -17.66
N PHE A 144 0.71 12.93 -17.50
CA PHE A 144 1.73 12.98 -16.47
C PHE A 144 2.71 14.14 -16.63
N TYR A 145 3.01 14.56 -17.84
CA TYR A 145 3.93 15.68 -18.06
C TYR A 145 3.38 16.99 -17.49
N GLN A 146 2.06 17.23 -17.65
CA GLN A 146 1.41 18.39 -17.05
C GLN A 146 1.36 18.28 -15.52
N LEU A 147 1.02 17.10 -14.99
CA LEU A 147 1.01 16.85 -13.55
C LEU A 147 2.39 17.03 -12.93
N LEU A 148 3.44 16.52 -13.57
CA LEU A 148 4.82 16.66 -13.10
C LEU A 148 5.29 18.13 -13.08
N ASN A 149 4.88 18.93 -14.09
CA ASN A 149 5.16 20.37 -14.09
C ASN A 149 4.52 21.08 -12.90
N ILE A 150 3.32 20.66 -12.47
CA ILE A 150 2.68 21.16 -11.25
C ILE A 150 3.45 20.72 -10.02
N TYR A 151 3.71 19.42 -9.87
CA TYR A 151 4.45 18.90 -8.72
C TYR A 151 5.80 19.58 -8.52
N ASN A 152 6.49 19.92 -9.61
CA ASN A 152 7.78 20.61 -9.60
C ASN A 152 7.74 22.06 -9.09
N LYS A 153 6.56 22.65 -8.86
CA LYS A 153 6.40 23.99 -8.26
C LYS A 153 6.53 23.97 -6.74
N TYR A 154 6.25 22.83 -6.09
CA TYR A 154 6.09 22.70 -4.64
C TYR A 154 7.23 21.90 -4.01
N PRO A 155 7.57 22.10 -2.73
CA PRO A 155 8.65 21.41 -2.05
C PRO A 155 8.20 20.04 -1.52
N LEU A 156 7.95 19.08 -2.41
CA LEU A 156 7.58 17.73 -2.00
C LEU A 156 8.70 17.04 -1.25
N GLU A 157 8.38 16.34 -0.16
CA GLU A 157 9.31 15.44 0.53
C GLU A 157 9.76 14.30 -0.39
N GLU A 158 8.82 13.68 -1.11
CA GLU A 158 9.06 12.70 -2.16
C GLU A 158 7.84 12.51 -3.06
N LEU A 159 8.06 12.00 -4.26
CA LEU A 159 7.03 11.66 -5.22
C LEU A 159 7.02 10.15 -5.46
N ILE A 160 5.94 9.48 -5.02
CA ILE A 160 5.75 8.05 -5.19
C ILE A 160 4.87 7.82 -6.43
N ILE A 161 5.42 7.21 -7.47
CA ILE A 161 4.75 7.07 -8.76
C ILE A 161 4.33 5.63 -8.99
N HIS A 162 3.02 5.42 -9.17
CA HIS A 162 2.48 4.20 -9.76
C HIS A 162 2.24 4.47 -11.25
N PRO A 163 3.10 3.96 -12.16
CA PRO A 163 3.08 4.37 -13.57
C PRO A 163 1.98 3.65 -14.36
N ARG A 164 0.75 3.84 -13.93
CA ARG A 164 -0.53 3.48 -14.56
C ARG A 164 -1.47 4.66 -14.52
N THR A 165 -2.36 4.78 -15.50
CA THR A 165 -3.48 5.72 -15.45
C THR A 165 -4.58 5.20 -14.51
N GLN A 166 -5.58 6.03 -14.20
CA GLN A 166 -6.74 5.57 -13.43
C GLN A 166 -7.50 4.46 -14.17
N LYS A 167 -7.66 4.59 -15.50
CA LYS A 167 -8.37 3.62 -16.34
C LYS A 167 -7.73 2.24 -16.37
N ASP A 168 -6.44 2.15 -16.18
CA ASP A 168 -5.73 0.88 -16.15
C ASP A 168 -6.10 0.03 -14.93
N PHE A 169 -6.58 0.65 -13.85
CA PHE A 169 -6.72 -0.02 -12.56
C PHE A 169 -5.45 -0.81 -12.20
N TYR A 170 -5.46 -2.12 -12.48
CA TYR A 170 -4.34 -3.04 -12.30
C TYR A 170 -4.16 -3.99 -13.52
N GLY A 171 -4.88 -3.76 -14.60
CA GLY A 171 -4.91 -4.64 -15.77
C GLY A 171 -3.72 -4.49 -16.69
N ASN A 172 -3.37 -3.25 -17.08
CA ASN A 172 -2.24 -3.01 -17.96
C ASN A 172 -0.91 -3.09 -17.19
N LYS A 173 0.20 -3.31 -17.91
CA LYS A 173 1.54 -3.21 -17.31
C LYS A 173 1.88 -1.77 -16.93
N PRO A 174 2.73 -1.55 -15.90
CA PRO A 174 3.26 -0.23 -15.58
C PRO A 174 3.96 0.39 -16.80
N ASN A 175 3.71 1.67 -17.09
CA ASN A 175 4.35 2.40 -18.17
C ASN A 175 5.75 2.85 -17.71
N LEU A 176 6.77 2.05 -18.07
CA LEU A 176 8.14 2.30 -17.63
C LEU A 176 8.81 3.45 -18.39
N GLU A 177 8.32 3.81 -19.59
CA GLU A 177 8.84 4.97 -20.35
C GLU A 177 8.46 6.28 -19.65
N ILE A 178 7.18 6.46 -19.27
CA ILE A 178 6.76 7.63 -18.48
C ILE A 178 7.49 7.68 -17.12
N PHE A 179 7.73 6.53 -16.50
CA PHE A 179 8.51 6.50 -15.24
C PHE A 179 9.97 6.93 -15.48
N LYS A 180 10.59 6.50 -16.56
CA LYS A 180 11.94 6.92 -16.96
C LYS A 180 12.02 8.44 -17.19
N ASP A 181 11.04 9.00 -17.89
CA ASP A 181 10.96 10.45 -18.10
C ASP A 181 10.80 11.20 -16.77
N ALA A 182 9.98 10.66 -15.85
CA ALA A 182 9.81 11.21 -14.51
C ALA A 182 11.15 11.32 -13.76
N LEU A 183 12.03 10.32 -13.86
CA LEU A 183 13.36 10.34 -13.21
C LEU A 183 14.24 11.49 -13.73
N SER A 184 14.07 11.88 -15.02
CA SER A 184 14.86 12.93 -15.64
C SER A 184 14.27 14.33 -15.42
N LEU A 185 12.94 14.43 -15.32
CA LEU A 185 12.22 15.72 -15.33
C LEU A 185 11.79 16.18 -13.92
N SER A 186 11.74 15.28 -12.95
CA SER A 186 11.35 15.61 -11.57
C SER A 186 12.47 16.33 -10.82
N LYS A 187 12.08 17.35 -10.06
CA LYS A 187 12.95 18.02 -9.09
C LYS A 187 13.01 17.28 -7.74
N HIS A 188 12.19 16.24 -7.56
CA HIS A 188 12.00 15.57 -6.28
C HIS A 188 12.64 14.18 -6.27
N SER A 189 12.88 13.67 -5.08
CA SER A 189 13.21 12.28 -4.88
C SER A 189 12.04 11.39 -5.29
N ILE A 190 12.28 10.39 -6.15
CA ILE A 190 11.25 9.52 -6.70
C ILE A 190 11.30 8.14 -6.04
N CYS A 191 10.11 7.63 -5.72
CA CYS A 191 9.90 6.25 -5.30
C CYS A 191 9.10 5.50 -6.37
N TYR A 192 9.60 4.35 -6.82
CA TYR A 192 8.87 3.47 -7.73
C TYR A 192 7.79 2.68 -6.97
N ASN A 193 6.59 2.65 -7.50
CA ASN A 193 5.52 1.77 -7.04
C ASN A 193 4.84 1.09 -8.23
N GLY A 194 5.11 -0.19 -8.44
CA GLY A 194 4.57 -0.96 -9.55
C GLY A 194 4.53 -2.44 -9.24
N ASP A 195 4.34 -3.26 -10.27
CA ASP A 195 4.22 -4.70 -10.16
C ASP A 195 5.58 -5.33 -9.82
N ILE A 196 5.83 -5.50 -8.55
CA ILE A 196 6.94 -6.29 -8.02
C ILE A 196 6.34 -7.37 -7.13
N PHE A 197 6.35 -8.60 -7.61
CA PHE A 197 5.80 -9.78 -6.94
C PHE A 197 6.87 -10.81 -6.64
N THR A 198 7.99 -10.74 -7.35
CA THR A 198 9.10 -11.69 -7.27
C THR A 198 10.42 -10.95 -7.12
N VAL A 199 11.47 -11.68 -6.73
CA VAL A 199 12.86 -11.19 -6.72
C VAL A 199 13.31 -10.79 -8.14
N GLU A 200 12.82 -11.50 -9.15
CA GLU A 200 13.12 -11.19 -10.55
C GLU A 200 12.54 -9.84 -10.97
N ASP A 201 11.26 -9.57 -10.65
CA ASP A 201 10.65 -8.26 -10.92
C ASP A 201 11.44 -7.12 -10.26
N HIS A 202 11.83 -7.31 -8.99
CA HIS A 202 12.66 -6.36 -8.26
C HIS A 202 14.00 -6.10 -8.98
N ASN A 203 14.70 -7.17 -9.39
CA ASN A 203 15.98 -7.08 -10.05
C ASN A 203 15.86 -6.42 -11.43
N ASN A 204 14.78 -6.68 -12.16
CA ASN A 204 14.47 -6.05 -13.45
C ASN A 204 14.28 -4.53 -13.28
N ILE A 205 13.48 -4.09 -12.31
CA ILE A 205 13.30 -2.64 -12.03
C ILE A 205 14.62 -1.99 -11.61
N LYS A 206 15.39 -2.64 -10.76
CA LYS A 206 16.71 -2.13 -10.35
C LYS A 206 17.71 -2.05 -11.51
N GLY A 207 17.68 -3.02 -12.42
CA GLY A 207 18.52 -3.02 -13.61
C GLY A 207 18.15 -1.93 -14.60
N LEU A 208 16.83 -1.70 -14.82
CA LEU A 208 16.33 -0.67 -15.71
C LEU A 208 16.55 0.75 -15.14
N PHE A 209 16.43 0.91 -13.83
CA PHE A 209 16.50 2.21 -13.14
C PHE A 209 17.51 2.19 -12.00
N PRO A 210 18.82 2.14 -12.27
CA PRO A 210 19.85 1.99 -11.23
C PRO A 210 19.95 3.19 -10.28
N THR A 211 19.43 4.35 -10.67
CA THR A 211 19.37 5.56 -9.84
C THR A 211 18.21 5.58 -8.85
N VAL A 212 17.23 4.69 -9.02
CA VAL A 212 16.12 4.58 -8.08
C VAL A 212 16.60 3.90 -6.81
N ASP A 213 16.49 4.63 -5.71
CA ASP A 213 16.91 4.17 -4.37
C ASP A 213 15.74 3.85 -3.43
N LYS A 214 14.49 4.00 -3.91
CA LYS A 214 13.25 3.78 -3.14
C LYS A 214 12.23 2.98 -3.93
N ILE A 215 11.70 1.94 -3.33
CA ILE A 215 10.67 1.09 -3.90
C ILE A 215 9.53 0.92 -2.89
N MET A 216 8.30 1.16 -3.33
CA MET A 216 7.09 0.88 -2.54
C MET A 216 6.42 -0.40 -3.04
N LEU A 217 6.16 -1.32 -2.13
CA LEU A 217 5.55 -2.61 -2.38
C LEU A 217 4.14 -2.67 -1.78
N GLY A 218 3.17 -3.14 -2.55
CA GLY A 218 1.79 -3.34 -2.11
C GLY A 218 1.38 -4.79 -2.25
N ARG A 219 0.67 -5.10 -3.35
CA ARG A 219 0.14 -6.44 -3.62
C ARG A 219 1.20 -7.55 -3.59
N GLY A 220 2.45 -7.24 -3.97
CA GLY A 220 3.54 -8.22 -3.90
C GLY A 220 3.79 -8.71 -2.48
N ILE A 221 3.83 -7.80 -1.49
CA ILE A 221 3.97 -8.18 -0.08
C ILE A 221 2.72 -8.89 0.46
N LEU A 222 1.52 -8.51 0.00
CA LEU A 222 0.29 -9.22 0.39
C LEU A 222 0.23 -10.63 -0.17
N ALA A 223 0.71 -10.81 -1.41
CA ALA A 223 0.75 -12.11 -2.07
C ALA A 223 1.86 -13.01 -1.49
N ASN A 224 3.04 -12.42 -1.27
CA ASN A 224 4.17 -13.09 -0.63
C ASN A 224 4.70 -12.24 0.53
N PRO A 225 4.27 -12.48 1.76
CA PRO A 225 4.78 -11.75 2.92
C PRO A 225 6.29 -11.84 3.08
N GLY A 226 6.90 -12.92 2.60
CA GLY A 226 8.34 -13.13 2.61
C GLY A 226 9.12 -12.43 1.49
N LEU A 227 8.47 -11.71 0.58
CA LEU A 227 9.14 -11.10 -0.58
C LEU A 227 10.35 -10.25 -0.17
N MET A 228 10.24 -9.47 0.91
CA MET A 228 11.38 -8.68 1.41
C MET A 228 12.51 -9.54 1.98
N HIS A 229 12.17 -10.66 2.61
CA HIS A 229 13.18 -11.63 3.07
C HIS A 229 13.92 -12.24 1.87
N GLU A 230 13.19 -12.61 0.84
CA GLU A 230 13.75 -13.18 -0.40
C GLU A 230 14.66 -12.16 -1.13
N ILE A 231 14.21 -10.91 -1.27
CA ILE A 231 15.00 -9.83 -1.90
C ILE A 231 16.32 -9.57 -1.14
N LYS A 232 16.28 -9.60 0.20
CA LYS A 232 17.43 -9.25 1.03
C LYS A 232 18.39 -10.42 1.25
N ASN A 233 17.87 -11.62 1.42
CA ASN A 233 18.63 -12.79 1.84
C ASN A 233 18.85 -13.81 0.71
N ASN A 234 18.21 -13.61 -0.44
CA ASN A 234 18.19 -14.56 -1.57
C ASN A 234 17.76 -15.99 -1.14
N ALA A 235 16.80 -16.06 -0.23
CA ALA A 235 16.29 -17.31 0.35
C ALA A 235 14.78 -17.23 0.52
N LEU A 236 14.08 -18.29 0.14
CA LEU A 236 12.64 -18.41 0.36
C LEU A 236 12.32 -18.39 1.85
N ILE A 237 11.13 -17.88 2.18
CA ILE A 237 10.59 -18.12 3.52
C ILE A 237 10.25 -19.58 3.71
N ASN A 238 10.36 -20.05 4.93
CA ASN A 238 9.85 -21.37 5.30
C ASN A 238 8.40 -21.29 5.80
N LYS A 239 7.77 -22.47 5.95
CA LYS A 239 6.38 -22.56 6.40
C LYS A 239 6.19 -22.05 7.83
N GLU A 240 7.17 -22.26 8.71
CA GLU A 240 7.13 -21.80 10.11
C GLU A 240 7.08 -20.26 10.19
N MET A 241 7.83 -19.55 9.35
CA MET A 241 7.77 -18.07 9.30
C MET A 241 6.39 -17.59 8.85
N LEU A 242 5.81 -18.25 7.86
CA LEU A 242 4.48 -17.89 7.35
C LEU A 242 3.38 -18.22 8.38
N GLU A 243 3.47 -19.36 9.03
CA GLU A 243 2.56 -19.78 10.09
C GLU A 243 2.61 -18.82 11.28
N GLY A 244 3.80 -18.45 11.75
CA GLY A 244 3.96 -17.46 12.81
C GLY A 244 3.37 -16.09 12.45
N PHE A 245 3.55 -15.62 11.23
CA PHE A 245 2.94 -14.39 10.73
C PHE A 245 1.41 -14.51 10.67
N HIS A 246 0.88 -15.60 10.14
CA HIS A 246 -0.54 -15.87 10.06
C HIS A 246 -1.19 -15.87 11.45
N GLU A 247 -0.60 -16.60 12.39
CA GLU A 247 -1.13 -16.72 13.77
C GLU A 247 -1.13 -15.37 14.48
N GLU A 248 -0.05 -14.59 14.37
CA GLU A 248 0.03 -13.24 14.95
C GLU A 248 -1.10 -12.33 14.46
N ILE A 249 -1.37 -12.31 13.15
CA ILE A 249 -2.47 -11.52 12.59
C ILE A 249 -3.82 -12.04 13.06
N PHE A 250 -4.00 -13.37 13.04
CA PHE A 250 -5.28 -13.97 13.38
C PHE A 250 -5.67 -13.69 14.83
N GLN A 251 -4.75 -13.88 15.76
CA GLN A 251 -4.99 -13.60 17.19
C GLN A 251 -5.22 -12.10 17.41
N SER A 252 -4.42 -11.25 16.80
CA SER A 252 -4.61 -9.79 16.89
C SER A 252 -5.98 -9.33 16.36
N TYR A 253 -6.50 -9.94 15.28
CA TYR A 253 -7.85 -9.65 14.82
C TYR A 253 -8.94 -10.17 15.76
N ARG A 254 -8.76 -11.36 16.36
CA ARG A 254 -9.69 -11.90 17.36
C ARG A 254 -9.79 -10.99 18.59
N GLU A 255 -8.66 -10.54 19.10
CA GLU A 255 -8.60 -9.60 20.22
C GLU A 255 -9.23 -8.25 19.87
N PHE A 256 -8.96 -7.74 18.68
CA PHE A 256 -9.46 -6.43 18.24
C PHE A 256 -10.98 -6.42 18.05
N PHE A 257 -11.55 -7.45 17.42
CA PHE A 257 -12.98 -7.51 17.14
C PHE A 257 -13.81 -8.08 18.29
N GLY A 258 -13.21 -8.92 19.14
CA GLY A 258 -13.95 -9.69 20.15
C GLY A 258 -14.97 -10.67 19.56
N ASP A 259 -14.91 -10.92 18.25
CA ASP A 259 -15.81 -11.79 17.50
C ASP A 259 -15.04 -12.52 16.39
N ASP A 260 -15.07 -13.84 16.46
CA ASP A 260 -14.38 -14.75 15.56
C ASP A 260 -14.83 -14.58 14.08
N LYS A 261 -16.08 -14.22 13.85
CA LYS A 261 -16.64 -14.04 12.50
C LYS A 261 -15.95 -12.90 11.74
N TYR A 262 -15.69 -11.78 12.42
CA TYR A 262 -15.00 -10.64 11.82
C TYR A 262 -13.50 -10.94 11.62
N ALA A 263 -12.88 -11.62 12.55
CA ALA A 263 -11.49 -12.08 12.40
C ALA A 263 -11.36 -13.01 11.19
N LEU A 264 -12.22 -14.02 11.06
CA LEU A 264 -12.25 -14.92 9.90
C LEU A 264 -12.46 -14.17 8.58
N PHE A 265 -13.36 -13.19 8.56
CA PHE A 265 -13.58 -12.38 7.36
C PHE A 265 -12.27 -11.71 6.89
N ARG A 266 -11.52 -11.10 7.83
CA ARG A 266 -10.23 -10.47 7.52
C ARG A 266 -9.16 -11.47 7.08
N MET A 267 -9.08 -12.61 7.73
CA MET A 267 -8.13 -13.65 7.35
C MET A 267 -8.41 -14.22 5.96
N LYS A 268 -9.67 -14.46 5.62
CA LYS A 268 -10.06 -14.90 4.27
C LYS A 268 -9.73 -13.87 3.19
N GLU A 269 -9.88 -12.58 3.49
CA GLU A 269 -9.47 -11.50 2.60
C GLU A 269 -7.95 -11.54 2.35
N LEU A 270 -7.16 -11.73 3.40
CA LEU A 270 -5.71 -11.87 3.32
C LEU A 270 -5.28 -13.11 2.53
N TRP A 271 -5.91 -14.26 2.78
CA TRP A 271 -5.68 -15.48 2.01
C TRP A 271 -6.03 -15.34 0.53
N GLY A 272 -6.92 -14.44 0.17
CA GLY A 272 -7.18 -14.08 -1.23
C GLY A 272 -5.93 -13.60 -1.98
N TYR A 273 -4.91 -13.14 -1.26
CA TYR A 273 -3.59 -12.76 -1.79
C TYR A 273 -2.55 -13.87 -1.56
N MET A 274 -2.38 -14.31 -0.33
CA MET A 274 -1.26 -15.20 0.07
C MET A 274 -1.34 -16.61 -0.53
N ILE A 275 -2.52 -17.08 -0.88
CA ILE A 275 -2.71 -18.46 -1.34
C ILE A 275 -1.88 -18.83 -2.57
N TYR A 276 -1.53 -17.83 -3.40
CA TYR A 276 -0.83 -18.05 -4.67
C TYR A 276 0.65 -18.37 -4.56
N ILE A 277 1.23 -18.29 -3.36
CA ILE A 277 2.61 -18.76 -3.15
C ILE A 277 2.69 -20.28 -3.01
N PHE A 278 1.57 -20.98 -2.88
CA PHE A 278 1.55 -22.44 -2.71
C PHE A 278 1.29 -23.18 -4.03
N SER A 279 1.85 -24.39 -4.14
CA SER A 279 1.42 -25.37 -5.12
C SER A 279 -0.06 -25.73 -4.89
N ASN A 280 -0.78 -26.10 -5.96
CA ASN A 280 -2.20 -26.51 -5.90
C ASN A 280 -3.13 -25.57 -5.09
N SER A 281 -2.88 -24.27 -5.15
CA SER A 281 -3.58 -23.26 -4.34
C SER A 281 -5.12 -23.24 -4.50
N LYS A 282 -5.64 -23.67 -5.66
CA LYS A 282 -7.06 -23.54 -6.02
C LYS A 282 -8.02 -24.28 -5.07
N GLU A 283 -7.69 -25.51 -4.71
CA GLU A 283 -8.54 -26.33 -3.82
C GLU A 283 -8.59 -25.73 -2.42
N TYR A 284 -7.42 -25.38 -1.87
CA TYR A 284 -7.30 -24.82 -0.52
C TYR A 284 -7.90 -23.43 -0.42
N SER A 285 -7.77 -22.60 -1.48
CA SER A 285 -8.46 -21.31 -1.58
C SER A 285 -9.96 -21.46 -1.40
N MET A 286 -10.57 -22.47 -2.04
CA MET A 286 -12.00 -22.74 -1.90
C MET A 286 -12.37 -23.21 -0.49
N LYS A 287 -11.58 -24.09 0.13
CA LYS A 287 -11.82 -24.57 1.50
C LYS A 287 -11.74 -23.44 2.50
N ILE A 288 -10.68 -22.63 2.47
CA ILE A 288 -10.51 -21.45 3.34
C ILE A 288 -11.68 -20.46 3.16
N LYS A 289 -12.01 -20.13 1.91
CA LYS A 289 -13.10 -19.19 1.60
C LYS A 289 -14.47 -19.65 2.12
N LYS A 290 -14.76 -20.96 2.05
CA LYS A 290 -16.05 -21.54 2.43
C LYS A 290 -16.18 -21.87 3.92
N SER A 291 -15.09 -21.90 4.70
CA SER A 291 -15.14 -22.21 6.14
C SER A 291 -16.15 -21.29 6.85
N GLN A 292 -16.94 -21.82 7.75
CA GLN A 292 -17.99 -21.08 8.47
C GLN A 292 -17.59 -20.71 9.90
N ASN A 293 -16.61 -21.41 10.44
CA ASN A 293 -16.12 -21.24 11.82
C ASN A 293 -14.61 -21.44 11.88
N ILE A 294 -14.01 -21.16 13.06
CA ILE A 294 -12.57 -21.28 13.30
C ILE A 294 -12.05 -22.70 13.10
N ALA A 295 -12.80 -23.72 13.51
CA ALA A 295 -12.35 -25.11 13.42
C ALA A 295 -12.16 -25.52 11.94
N GLU A 296 -13.15 -25.26 11.09
CA GLU A 296 -13.07 -25.49 9.64
C GLU A 296 -11.96 -24.66 8.98
N TYR A 297 -11.79 -23.42 9.41
CA TYR A 297 -10.74 -22.53 8.90
C TYR A 297 -9.37 -23.06 9.26
N ASN A 298 -9.11 -23.39 10.53
CA ASN A 298 -7.84 -23.91 10.98
C ASN A 298 -7.50 -25.24 10.31
N GLU A 299 -8.48 -26.15 10.17
CA GLU A 299 -8.27 -27.41 9.43
C GLU A 299 -7.83 -27.16 7.99
N ALA A 300 -8.47 -26.21 7.30
CA ALA A 300 -8.13 -25.88 5.92
C ALA A 300 -6.72 -25.27 5.80
N VAL A 301 -6.33 -24.39 6.73
CA VAL A 301 -5.00 -23.75 6.76
C VAL A 301 -3.93 -24.76 7.16
N SER A 302 -4.14 -25.59 8.17
CA SER A 302 -3.18 -26.63 8.58
C SER A 302 -2.90 -27.61 7.43
N LYS A 303 -3.95 -28.10 6.76
CA LYS A 303 -3.80 -28.98 5.60
C LYS A 303 -3.03 -28.30 4.45
N LEU A 304 -3.28 -27.02 4.18
CA LEU A 304 -2.51 -26.26 3.20
C LEU A 304 -1.01 -26.25 3.54
N LEU A 305 -0.67 -25.93 4.78
CA LEU A 305 0.72 -25.84 5.24
C LEU A 305 1.41 -27.21 5.28
N GLU A 306 0.68 -28.26 5.63
CA GLU A 306 1.21 -29.64 5.66
C GLU A 306 1.44 -30.22 4.26
N GLU A 307 0.46 -30.05 3.36
CA GLU A 307 0.40 -30.80 2.11
C GLU A 307 0.97 -30.05 0.91
N GLN A 308 1.11 -28.71 0.97
CA GLN A 308 1.54 -27.91 -0.17
C GLN A 308 2.89 -27.24 0.07
N GLU A 309 3.69 -27.09 -0.98
CA GLU A 309 4.99 -26.41 -0.92
C GLU A 309 4.88 -24.95 -1.31
N ILE A 310 5.74 -24.10 -0.71
CA ILE A 310 5.95 -22.73 -1.13
C ILE A 310 6.78 -22.74 -2.41
N VAL A 311 6.29 -22.06 -3.45
CA VAL A 311 6.88 -22.07 -4.78
C VAL A 311 7.64 -20.78 -5.04
N ALA A 312 8.91 -20.89 -5.39
CA ALA A 312 9.76 -19.76 -5.74
C ALA A 312 9.18 -18.97 -6.94
N GLY A 313 9.14 -17.64 -6.83
CA GLY A 313 8.66 -16.78 -7.90
C GLY A 313 7.15 -16.87 -8.16
N ALA A 314 6.39 -17.61 -7.33
CA ALA A 314 4.94 -17.63 -7.41
C ALA A 314 4.35 -16.36 -6.80
N GLY A 315 3.25 -15.89 -7.36
CA GLY A 315 2.55 -14.70 -6.90
C GLY A 315 1.25 -14.47 -7.67
N LEU A 316 0.60 -13.36 -7.42
CA LEU A 316 -0.74 -13.04 -7.95
C LEU A 316 -0.84 -13.02 -9.49
N PHE A 317 0.27 -12.94 -10.22
CA PHE A 317 0.31 -12.86 -11.69
C PHE A 317 0.15 -14.16 -12.44
N SER A 318 0.26 -15.30 -11.78
CA SER A 318 -0.08 -16.58 -12.43
C SER A 318 -1.56 -16.72 -12.78
N LYS A 319 -2.36 -15.65 -12.61
CA LYS A 319 -3.81 -15.62 -12.89
C LYS A 319 -4.20 -15.17 -14.30
N HIS A 320 -3.27 -14.74 -15.12
CA HIS A 320 -3.56 -14.19 -16.45
C HIS A 320 -3.06 -15.09 -17.60
N ASP A 321 -2.75 -16.34 -17.31
CA ASP A 321 -2.57 -17.42 -18.31
C ASP A 321 -3.82 -18.27 -18.43
#